data_c3527aa1fbf075fd76c78cada5ea29c2
#
_entry.id   c3527aa1fbf075fd76c78cada5ea29c2
#
_cell.length_a   1.000
_cell.length_b   1.000
_cell.length_c   1.000
_cell.angle_alpha   90.00
_cell.angle_beta   90.00
_cell.angle_gamma   90.00
#
_symmetry.space_group_name_H-M   'P 1'
#
loop_
_entity.id
_entity.type
_entity.pdbx_description
1 polymer ?
#
loop_
_entity_poly.entity_id
_entity_poly.type
_entity_poly.pdbx_seq_one_letter_code
_entity_poly.pdbx_strand_id
1 'polypeptide(L)'
;MEQWSPMTAAASARHNDPQAARPSALPRSHYRRFMPLTTRWMDNDAYGHLNNVVYYSLFDTVVNRTLIEAGALDIERSEVIGLVVETHCNYFASLAFPQSVDAGLRVASIGSSSVRYEIGLFGADAELAAACGHFVHVYVDRTTRRPVALPEKLKTTLQGLL
;
A
#
# COMPACT_ATOMS: atom_id res chain seq x y z
N MET A 1 -17.67 -42.84 7.26
CA MET A 1 -16.84 -42.50 6.10
C MET A 1 -17.75 -41.82 5.09
N GLU A 2 -17.86 -40.48 5.16
CA GLU A 2 -18.63 -39.69 4.18
C GLU A 2 -17.70 -39.35 3.02
N GLN A 3 -18.13 -39.68 1.83
CA GLN A 3 -17.40 -39.46 0.59
C GLN A 3 -17.55 -38.00 0.18
N TRP A 4 -16.42 -37.30 0.09
CA TRP A 4 -16.32 -35.96 -0.50
C TRP A 4 -16.60 -36.05 -2.02
N SER A 5 -17.70 -35.46 -2.48
CA SER A 5 -17.97 -35.28 -3.91
C SER A 5 -17.36 -33.97 -4.38
N PRO A 6 -16.54 -33.94 -5.44
CA PRO A 6 -16.00 -32.70 -5.98
C PRO A 6 -17.10 -31.90 -6.67
N MET A 7 -17.40 -30.72 -6.18
CA MET A 7 -18.20 -29.73 -6.91
C MET A 7 -17.48 -29.35 -8.19
N THR A 8 -18.10 -29.67 -9.33
CA THR A 8 -17.68 -29.14 -10.63
C THR A 8 -17.90 -27.64 -10.66
N ALA A 9 -16.83 -26.87 -10.42
CA ALA A 9 -16.82 -25.43 -10.65
C ALA A 9 -16.89 -25.19 -12.16
N ALA A 10 -17.98 -24.60 -12.61
CA ALA A 10 -18.08 -24.03 -13.96
C ALA A 10 -16.95 -23.03 -14.13
N ALA A 11 -16.07 -23.29 -15.10
CA ALA A 11 -15.01 -22.38 -15.49
C ALA A 11 -15.64 -21.10 -16.02
N SER A 12 -15.72 -20.07 -15.20
CA SER A 12 -16.00 -18.70 -15.61
C SER A 12 -14.90 -18.31 -16.59
N ALA A 13 -15.26 -18.12 -17.85
CA ALA A 13 -14.38 -17.60 -18.89
C ALA A 13 -13.83 -16.25 -18.40
N ARG A 14 -12.54 -16.24 -18.06
CA ARG A 14 -11.80 -14.98 -17.82
C ARG A 14 -11.82 -14.23 -19.14
N HIS A 15 -12.51 -13.09 -19.18
CA HIS A 15 -12.33 -12.11 -20.23
C HIS A 15 -10.86 -11.70 -20.19
N ASN A 16 -10.07 -12.29 -21.09
CA ASN A 16 -8.77 -11.74 -21.45
C ASN A 16 -9.06 -10.46 -22.21
N ASP A 17 -9.00 -9.32 -21.53
CA ASP A 17 -8.90 -8.03 -22.21
C ASP A 17 -7.46 -7.92 -22.77
N PRO A 18 -7.26 -8.04 -24.09
CA PRO A 18 -5.92 -8.09 -24.69
C PRO A 18 -5.18 -6.75 -24.64
N GLN A 19 -5.73 -5.71 -24.02
CA GLN A 19 -5.25 -4.33 -24.12
C GLN A 19 -4.86 -3.65 -22.82
N ALA A 20 -4.88 -4.35 -21.68
CA ALA A 20 -4.29 -3.81 -20.47
C ALA A 20 -2.76 -3.81 -20.62
N ALA A 21 -2.17 -2.62 -20.80
CA ALA A 21 -0.72 -2.46 -20.83
C ALA A 21 -0.09 -3.12 -19.60
N ARG A 22 1.01 -3.87 -19.80
CA ARG A 22 1.72 -4.51 -18.69
C ARG A 22 2.14 -3.44 -17.68
N PRO A 23 1.99 -3.68 -16.36
CA PRO A 23 2.47 -2.75 -15.35
C PRO A 23 3.95 -2.42 -15.60
N SER A 24 4.32 -1.16 -15.41
CA SER A 24 5.70 -0.68 -15.55
C SER A 24 6.13 0.03 -14.27
N ALA A 25 7.43 0.02 -14.00
CA ALA A 25 8.01 0.77 -12.90
C ALA A 25 7.74 2.26 -13.06
N LEU A 26 7.32 2.92 -11.99
CA LEU A 26 7.02 4.36 -12.00
C LEU A 26 8.24 5.15 -11.50
N PRO A 27 8.47 6.35 -12.04
CA PRO A 27 9.59 7.21 -11.63
C PRO A 27 9.32 7.90 -10.28
N ARG A 28 10.37 8.40 -9.64
CA ARG A 28 10.26 9.19 -8.39
C ARG A 28 9.30 10.38 -8.54
N SER A 29 9.28 11.03 -9.69
CA SER A 29 8.41 12.20 -9.97
C SER A 29 6.91 11.89 -9.89
N HIS A 30 6.52 10.61 -9.89
CA HIS A 30 5.14 10.18 -9.69
C HIS A 30 4.63 10.41 -8.26
N TYR A 31 5.53 10.43 -7.28
CA TYR A 31 5.21 10.49 -5.86
C TYR A 31 5.42 11.91 -5.29
N ARG A 32 4.73 12.22 -4.19
CA ARG A 32 4.73 13.57 -3.59
C ARG A 32 5.58 13.68 -2.33
N ARG A 33 5.71 12.59 -1.61
CA ARG A 33 6.47 12.52 -0.35
C ARG A 33 7.37 11.31 -0.38
N PHE A 34 8.58 11.47 0.17
CA PHE A 34 9.53 10.37 0.32
C PHE A 34 9.91 10.19 1.79
N MET A 35 10.14 8.94 2.16
CA MET A 35 10.56 8.55 3.49
C MET A 35 11.58 7.42 3.38
N PRO A 36 12.78 7.58 3.96
CA PRO A 36 13.74 6.48 4.06
C PRO A 36 13.25 5.46 5.08
N LEU A 37 13.30 4.20 4.69
CA LEU A 37 12.99 3.05 5.53
C LEU A 37 14.20 2.12 5.58
N THR A 38 14.50 1.59 6.76
CA THR A 38 15.56 0.61 6.95
C THR A 38 15.03 -0.80 6.77
N THR A 39 15.80 -1.64 6.13
CA THR A 39 15.54 -3.09 6.08
C THR A 39 16.19 -3.78 7.27
N ARG A 40 15.74 -4.99 7.61
CA ARG A 40 16.24 -5.82 8.69
C ARG A 40 16.75 -7.15 8.14
N TRP A 41 17.67 -7.78 8.83
CA TRP A 41 18.17 -9.11 8.47
C TRP A 41 17.05 -10.12 8.17
N MET A 42 16.00 -10.11 9.01
CA MET A 42 14.86 -11.02 8.91
C MET A 42 13.87 -10.68 7.79
N ASP A 43 14.06 -9.56 7.09
CA ASP A 43 13.17 -9.16 5.99
C ASP A 43 13.50 -9.93 4.70
N ASN A 44 14.70 -10.51 4.58
CA ASN A 44 15.07 -11.34 3.44
C ASN A 44 14.44 -12.74 3.52
N ASP A 45 14.05 -13.25 2.36
CA ASP A 45 13.66 -14.64 2.19
C ASP A 45 14.89 -15.55 1.95
N ALA A 46 14.64 -16.83 1.73
CA ALA A 46 15.68 -17.83 1.44
C ALA A 46 16.43 -17.57 0.12
N TYR A 47 15.92 -16.72 -0.75
CA TYR A 47 16.51 -16.36 -2.04
C TYR A 47 17.36 -15.08 -1.98
N GLY A 48 17.46 -14.46 -0.81
CA GLY A 48 18.27 -13.25 -0.59
C GLY A 48 17.60 -11.94 -1.01
N HIS A 49 16.30 -11.93 -1.20
CA HIS A 49 15.51 -10.75 -1.52
C HIS A 49 14.51 -10.45 -0.39
N LEU A 50 14.07 -9.20 -0.27
CA LEU A 50 12.98 -8.88 0.65
C LEU A 50 11.77 -9.77 0.34
N ASN A 51 11.27 -10.46 1.36
CA ASN A 51 10.06 -11.26 1.25
C ASN A 51 8.89 -10.40 0.81
N ASN A 52 8.03 -10.91 -0.07
CA ASN A 52 6.90 -10.15 -0.62
C ASN A 52 5.98 -9.55 0.44
N VAL A 53 5.79 -10.20 1.60
CA VAL A 53 4.96 -9.66 2.70
C VAL A 53 5.59 -8.42 3.35
N VAL A 54 6.92 -8.26 3.28
CA VAL A 54 7.62 -7.10 3.83
C VAL A 54 7.26 -5.83 3.07
N TYR A 55 7.03 -5.92 1.77
CA TYR A 55 6.61 -4.75 0.97
C TYR A 55 5.32 -4.13 1.52
N TYR A 56 4.34 -4.94 1.89
CA TYR A 56 3.10 -4.44 2.50
C TYR A 56 3.32 -3.81 3.88
N SER A 57 4.24 -4.36 4.68
CA SER A 57 4.64 -3.75 5.96
C SER A 57 5.32 -2.39 5.75
N LEU A 58 6.14 -2.23 4.71
CA LEU A 58 6.75 -0.95 4.36
C LEU A 58 5.69 0.05 3.85
N PHE A 59 4.70 -0.41 3.09
CA PHE A 59 3.56 0.43 2.66
C PHE A 59 2.77 0.95 3.86
N ASP A 60 2.41 0.07 4.81
CA ASP A 60 1.76 0.48 6.05
C ASP A 60 2.58 1.51 6.82
N THR A 61 3.88 1.27 6.91
CA THR A 61 4.78 2.15 7.63
C THR A 61 4.79 3.56 7.04
N VAL A 62 4.94 3.69 5.72
CA VAL A 62 5.01 5.02 5.08
C VAL A 62 3.69 5.76 5.17
N VAL A 63 2.55 5.08 4.98
CA VAL A 63 1.22 5.71 5.09
C VAL A 63 0.97 6.18 6.52
N ASN A 64 1.04 5.27 7.49
CA ASN A 64 0.71 5.60 8.87
C ASN A 64 1.67 6.62 9.48
N ARG A 65 2.98 6.49 9.24
CA ARG A 65 3.97 7.46 9.71
C ARG A 65 3.75 8.85 9.12
N THR A 66 3.38 8.94 7.83
CA THR A 66 3.03 10.21 7.21
C THR A 66 1.84 10.87 7.89
N LEU A 67 0.79 10.12 8.20
CA LEU A 67 -0.40 10.65 8.87
C LEU A 67 -0.12 11.04 10.32
N ILE A 68 0.71 10.28 11.03
CA ILE A 68 1.12 10.59 12.41
C ILE A 68 1.96 11.86 12.45
N GLU A 69 2.98 11.98 11.60
CA GLU A 69 3.85 13.16 11.51
C GLU A 69 3.07 14.43 11.14
N ALA A 70 2.04 14.31 10.32
CA ALA A 70 1.11 15.41 10.01
C ALA A 70 0.10 15.70 11.14
N GLY A 71 0.08 14.87 12.19
CA GLY A 71 -0.90 14.93 13.27
C GLY A 71 -2.33 14.67 12.81
N ALA A 72 -2.50 13.98 11.69
CA ALA A 72 -3.80 13.56 11.15
C ALA A 72 -4.25 12.20 11.69
N LEU A 73 -3.35 11.46 12.32
CA LEU A 73 -3.60 10.20 13.01
C LEU A 73 -2.90 10.21 14.37
N ASP A 74 -3.65 9.94 15.42
CA ASP A 74 -3.16 9.56 16.75
C ASP A 74 -3.60 8.12 17.02
N ILE A 75 -2.63 7.23 17.18
CA ILE A 75 -2.90 5.79 17.32
C ILE A 75 -3.81 5.49 18.51
N GLU A 76 -3.70 6.23 19.60
CA GLU A 76 -4.46 6.01 20.84
C GLU A 76 -5.80 6.76 20.85
N ARG A 77 -5.82 7.99 20.30
CA ARG A 77 -6.91 8.96 20.53
C ARG A 77 -7.80 9.23 19.33
N SER A 78 -7.35 8.93 18.12
CA SER A 78 -8.20 9.16 16.93
C SER A 78 -9.49 8.34 17.01
N GLU A 79 -10.62 9.01 16.92
CA GLU A 79 -11.96 8.39 16.87
C GLU A 79 -12.23 7.73 15.51
N VAL A 80 -11.57 8.22 14.46
CA VAL A 80 -11.64 7.67 13.10
C VAL A 80 -10.32 7.03 12.74
N ILE A 81 -10.39 5.79 12.26
CA ILE A 81 -9.21 4.98 11.87
C ILE A 81 -9.39 4.44 10.46
N GLY A 82 -8.28 4.30 9.73
CA GLY A 82 -8.26 3.69 8.40
C GLY A 82 -8.09 2.17 8.48
N LEU A 83 -8.94 1.43 7.78
CA LEU A 83 -8.83 -0.02 7.62
C LEU A 83 -8.51 -0.33 6.16
N VAL A 84 -7.51 -1.17 5.92
CA VAL A 84 -7.16 -1.64 4.57
C VAL A 84 -8.25 -2.58 4.08
N VAL A 85 -8.82 -2.28 2.92
CA VAL A 85 -9.84 -3.10 2.26
C VAL A 85 -9.38 -3.68 0.92
N GLU A 86 -8.33 -3.09 0.33
CA GLU A 86 -7.71 -3.57 -0.90
C GLU A 86 -6.22 -3.25 -0.87
N THR A 87 -5.41 -4.17 -1.35
CA THR A 87 -3.99 -3.96 -1.55
C THR A 87 -3.49 -4.68 -2.79
N HIS A 88 -2.49 -4.09 -3.44
CA HIS A 88 -1.84 -4.64 -4.62
C HIS A 88 -0.38 -4.23 -4.68
N CYS A 89 0.48 -5.08 -5.24
CA CYS A 89 1.87 -4.77 -5.48
C CYS A 89 2.37 -5.45 -6.76
N ASN A 90 3.04 -4.67 -7.61
CA ASN A 90 3.82 -5.14 -8.74
C ASN A 90 5.31 -5.00 -8.41
N TYR A 91 6.10 -6.02 -8.75
CA TYR A 91 7.53 -6.10 -8.47
C TYR A 91 8.30 -5.98 -9.79
N PHE A 92 9.28 -5.08 -9.84
CA PHE A 92 10.07 -4.77 -11.05
C PHE A 92 11.56 -5.03 -10.86
N ALA A 93 12.06 -4.89 -9.62
CA ALA A 93 13.43 -5.15 -9.25
C ALA A 93 13.50 -5.70 -7.82
N SER A 94 14.57 -6.38 -7.50
CA SER A 94 14.81 -6.91 -6.15
C SER A 94 15.31 -5.83 -5.21
N LEU A 95 14.81 -5.88 -3.98
CA LEU A 95 15.35 -5.16 -2.82
C LEU A 95 15.85 -6.19 -1.81
N ALA A 96 16.86 -5.84 -1.01
CA ALA A 96 17.43 -6.74 -0.03
C ALA A 96 18.03 -5.98 1.16
N PHE A 97 18.06 -6.59 2.33
CA PHE A 97 18.91 -6.14 3.43
C PHE A 97 20.40 -6.32 3.02
N PRO A 98 21.31 -5.37 3.35
CA PRO A 98 21.15 -4.23 4.27
C PRO A 98 20.84 -2.88 3.60
N GLN A 99 20.40 -2.85 2.34
CA GLN A 99 20.15 -1.58 1.68
C GLN A 99 18.99 -0.81 2.30
N SER A 100 19.11 0.52 2.32
CA SER A 100 17.98 1.40 2.63
C SER A 100 17.02 1.45 1.46
N VAL A 101 15.74 1.61 1.79
CA VAL A 101 14.65 1.73 0.82
C VAL A 101 14.02 3.10 0.97
N ASP A 102 13.91 3.85 -0.12
CA ASP A 102 13.09 5.06 -0.14
C ASP A 102 11.65 4.70 -0.50
N ALA A 103 10.71 5.03 0.36
CA ALA A 103 9.28 4.86 0.08
C ALA A 103 8.68 6.18 -0.41
N GLY A 104 8.26 6.22 -1.67
CA GLY A 104 7.49 7.31 -2.26
C GLY A 104 6.01 7.11 -2.02
N LEU A 105 5.30 8.15 -1.60
CA LEU A 105 3.86 8.15 -1.32
C LEU A 105 3.15 9.25 -2.10
N ARG A 106 1.97 8.92 -2.63
CA ARG A 106 0.97 9.88 -3.11
C ARG A 106 -0.43 9.38 -2.81
N VAL A 107 -1.39 10.28 -2.88
CA VAL A 107 -2.82 9.95 -2.87
C VAL A 107 -3.33 9.96 -4.30
N ALA A 108 -3.94 8.88 -4.76
CA ALA A 108 -4.53 8.79 -6.10
C ALA A 108 -5.97 9.30 -6.12
N SER A 109 -6.73 9.04 -5.06
CA SER A 109 -8.11 9.51 -4.94
C SER A 109 -8.56 9.58 -3.49
N ILE A 110 -9.49 10.53 -3.23
CA ILE A 110 -10.12 10.74 -1.94
C ILE A 110 -11.63 10.66 -2.17
N GLY A 111 -12.28 9.68 -1.53
CA GLY A 111 -13.73 9.55 -1.48
C GLY A 111 -14.33 10.19 -0.22
N SER A 112 -15.61 9.94 0.06
CA SER A 112 -16.25 10.41 1.28
C SER A 112 -15.69 9.77 2.54
N SER A 113 -15.44 8.47 2.51
CA SER A 113 -14.89 7.66 3.60
C SER A 113 -13.72 6.76 3.17
N SER A 114 -13.22 6.91 1.96
CA SER A 114 -12.15 6.06 1.42
C SER A 114 -11.03 6.87 0.80
N VAL A 115 -9.83 6.31 0.82
CA VAL A 115 -8.63 6.90 0.22
C VAL A 115 -7.84 5.82 -0.48
N ARG A 116 -7.41 6.09 -1.71
CA ARG A 116 -6.44 5.25 -2.42
C ARG A 116 -5.07 5.88 -2.35
N TYR A 117 -4.17 5.19 -1.67
CA TYR A 117 -2.76 5.53 -1.58
C TYR A 117 -1.99 4.76 -2.64
N GLU A 118 -1.03 5.40 -3.29
CA GLU A 118 -0.06 4.76 -4.16
C GLU A 118 1.33 4.88 -3.55
N ILE A 119 2.05 3.77 -3.50
CA ILE A 119 3.36 3.66 -2.87
C ILE A 119 4.36 3.07 -3.86
N GLY A 120 5.53 3.68 -3.96
CA GLY A 120 6.68 3.16 -4.67
C GLY A 120 7.83 2.91 -3.73
N LEU A 121 8.46 1.74 -3.84
CA LEU A 121 9.67 1.43 -3.10
C LEU A 121 10.88 1.49 -4.05
N PHE A 122 11.88 2.24 -3.65
CA PHE A 122 13.07 2.51 -4.45
C PHE A 122 14.31 2.01 -3.72
N GLY A 123 15.22 1.38 -4.44
CA GLY A 123 16.58 1.18 -3.95
C GLY A 123 17.33 2.51 -3.87
N ALA A 124 18.48 2.51 -3.20
CA ALA A 124 19.33 3.70 -3.13
C ALA A 124 19.64 4.21 -4.54
N ASP A 125 19.49 5.54 -4.73
CA ASP A 125 19.76 6.26 -5.98
C ASP A 125 18.99 5.77 -7.23
N ALA A 126 18.01 4.87 -7.08
CA ALA A 126 17.20 4.40 -8.19
C ALA A 126 16.16 5.45 -8.60
N GLU A 127 16.08 5.75 -9.91
CA GLU A 127 15.08 6.66 -10.48
C GLU A 127 13.72 5.97 -10.66
N LEU A 128 13.72 4.65 -10.91
CA LEU A 128 12.51 3.85 -11.08
C LEU A 128 12.25 3.00 -9.86
N ALA A 129 10.99 2.85 -9.50
CA ALA A 129 10.58 2.03 -8.37
C ALA A 129 10.90 0.54 -8.59
N ALA A 130 11.48 -0.10 -7.58
CA ALA A 130 11.64 -1.54 -7.54
C ALA A 130 10.29 -2.26 -7.36
N ALA A 131 9.33 -1.62 -6.70
CA ALA A 131 7.97 -2.09 -6.58
C ALA A 131 6.99 -0.90 -6.55
N CYS A 132 5.83 -1.07 -7.17
CA CYS A 132 4.72 -0.12 -7.13
C CYS A 132 3.47 -0.81 -6.61
N GLY A 133 2.82 -0.24 -5.64
CA GLY A 133 1.61 -0.78 -5.08
C GLY A 133 0.61 0.29 -4.68
N HIS A 134 -0.52 -0.19 -4.18
CA HIS A 134 -1.53 0.70 -3.61
C HIS A 134 -2.24 0.05 -2.45
N PHE A 135 -2.75 0.90 -1.57
CA PHE A 135 -3.72 0.57 -0.54
C PHE A 135 -4.99 1.38 -0.75
N VAL A 136 -6.13 0.72 -0.57
CA VAL A 136 -7.40 1.42 -0.36
C VAL A 136 -7.76 1.28 1.11
N HIS A 137 -7.82 2.42 1.81
CA HIS A 137 -8.31 2.50 3.17
C HIS A 137 -9.76 2.96 3.16
N VAL A 138 -10.60 2.33 3.98
CA VAL A 138 -11.90 2.86 4.38
C VAL A 138 -11.77 3.38 5.81
N TYR A 139 -12.19 4.61 6.01
CA TYR A 139 -12.16 5.27 7.31
C TYR A 139 -13.45 5.00 8.06
N VAL A 140 -13.30 4.50 9.26
CA VAL A 140 -14.41 4.03 10.10
C VAL A 140 -14.35 4.67 11.48
N ASP A 141 -15.49 4.81 12.12
CA ASP A 141 -15.56 5.06 13.56
C ASP A 141 -14.88 3.90 14.29
N ARG A 142 -13.96 4.23 15.20
CA ARG A 142 -13.12 3.25 15.92
C ARG A 142 -13.93 2.22 16.70
N THR A 143 -15.06 2.63 17.28
CA THR A 143 -15.89 1.80 18.15
C THR A 143 -16.88 0.96 17.35
N THR A 144 -17.64 1.61 16.46
CA THR A 144 -18.73 0.95 15.73
C THR A 144 -18.26 0.24 14.46
N ARG A 145 -17.03 0.55 13.99
CA ARG A 145 -16.44 0.05 12.74
C ARG A 145 -17.26 0.39 11.48
N ARG A 146 -18.16 1.35 11.58
CA ARG A 146 -18.96 1.82 10.43
C ARG A 146 -18.21 2.92 9.67
N PRO A 147 -18.28 2.93 8.33
CA PRO A 147 -17.69 3.99 7.53
C PRO A 147 -18.23 5.37 7.95
N VAL A 148 -17.31 6.34 8.05
CA VAL A 148 -17.61 7.72 8.39
C VAL A 148 -16.89 8.68 7.45
N ALA A 149 -17.34 9.92 7.36
CA ALA A 149 -16.66 10.94 6.60
C ALA A 149 -15.24 11.19 7.13
N LEU A 150 -14.33 11.51 6.23
CA LEU A 150 -12.94 11.84 6.58
C LEU A 150 -12.90 13.09 7.47
N PRO A 151 -12.21 13.04 8.64
CA PRO A 151 -11.96 14.24 9.45
C PRO A 151 -11.26 15.32 8.63
N GLU A 152 -11.57 16.58 8.89
CA GLU A 152 -11.06 17.71 8.09
C GLU A 152 -9.54 17.78 8.05
N LYS A 153 -8.88 17.56 9.20
CA LYS A 153 -7.41 17.54 9.28
C LYS A 153 -6.80 16.43 8.41
N LEU A 154 -7.40 15.24 8.44
CA LEU A 154 -6.99 14.12 7.58
C LEU A 154 -7.17 14.49 6.11
N LYS A 155 -8.34 15.01 5.74
CA LYS A 155 -8.65 15.42 4.37
C LYS A 155 -7.66 16.47 3.85
N THR A 156 -7.35 17.50 4.64
CA THR A 156 -6.36 18.52 4.27
C THR A 156 -4.98 17.93 4.06
N THR A 157 -4.54 17.03 4.96
CA THR A 157 -3.26 16.31 4.82
C THR A 157 -3.19 15.51 3.52
N LEU A 158 -4.27 14.78 3.22
CA LEU A 158 -4.35 13.94 2.02
C LEU A 158 -4.38 14.76 0.73
N GLN A 159 -5.04 15.91 0.72
CA GLN A 159 -5.06 16.83 -0.42
C GLN A 159 -3.66 17.32 -0.81
N GLY A 160 -2.77 17.49 0.17
CA GLY A 160 -1.37 17.83 -0.07
C GLY A 160 -0.54 16.72 -0.71
N LEU A 161 -1.09 15.51 -0.84
CA LEU A 161 -0.45 14.32 -1.43
C LEU A 161 -1.07 13.89 -2.78
N LEU A 162 -2.02 14.63 -3.33
CA LEU A 162 -2.63 14.39 -4.65
C LEU A 162 -1.67 14.64 -5.81
#